data_db690c7f0c18f19fe0ef21cd2e6c6c8d
#
_entry.id   db690c7f0c18f19fe0ef21cd2e6c6c8d
#
_cell.length_a   1.000
_cell.length_b   1.000
_cell.length_c   1.000
_cell.angle_alpha   90.00
_cell.angle_beta   90.00
_cell.angle_gamma   90.00
#
_symmetry.space_group_name_H-M   'P 1'
#
loop_
_entity.id
_entity.type
_entity.pdbx_description
1 polymer ?
#
loop_
_entity_poly.entity_id
_entity_poly.type
_entity_poly.pdbx_seq_one_letter_code
_entity_poly.pdbx_strand_id
1 'polypeptide(L)'
;MPRPLEAISPVAAIPETAQRRPYFVVRRQDRWFIAFGDEEFGPYQSEREALLFSIDAAHGLGEKGEATQVLQLDERGSTQPVWTYGIDSYPPGL
;
A
#
# COMPACT_ATOMS: atom_id res chain seq x y z
N MET A 1 -30.73 8.07 -21.21
CA MET A 1 -30.07 7.91 -20.93
C MET A 1 -28.98 7.89 -20.78
N PRO A 2 -28.48 8.07 -20.63
CA PRO A 2 -27.26 7.95 -20.66
C PRO A 2 -26.50 7.62 -19.65
N ARG A 3 -26.42 7.37 -18.99
CA ARG A 3 -25.77 7.06 -18.22
C ARG A 3 -24.68 6.38 -18.12
N PRO A 4 -24.48 5.64 -18.56
CA PRO A 4 -23.27 4.85 -18.47
C PRO A 4 -22.01 5.65 -18.59
N LEU A 5 -22.05 6.66 -19.28
CA LEU A 5 -20.85 7.43 -19.43
C LEU A 5 -20.38 8.00 -18.12
N GLU A 6 -21.25 8.20 -17.20
CA GLU A 6 -20.82 8.72 -15.92
C GLU A 6 -19.91 7.75 -15.22
N ALA A 7 -20.24 6.50 -15.30
CA ALA A 7 -19.40 5.51 -14.64
C ALA A 7 -18.03 5.47 -15.25
N ILE A 8 -17.96 5.67 -16.54
CA ILE A 8 -16.69 5.60 -17.22
C ILE A 8 -15.81 6.78 -16.88
N SER A 9 -16.40 7.96 -16.88
CA SER A 9 -15.61 9.16 -16.67
C SER A 9 -14.90 9.20 -15.32
N PRO A 10 -15.56 8.88 -14.22
CA PRO A 10 -14.86 8.89 -12.94
C PRO A 10 -13.70 7.93 -12.89
N VAL A 11 -13.87 6.77 -13.50
CA VAL A 11 -12.78 5.80 -13.52
C VAL A 11 -11.58 6.34 -14.27
N ALA A 12 -11.83 6.97 -15.40
CA ALA A 12 -10.74 7.50 -16.18
C ALA A 12 -10.03 8.64 -15.47
N ALA A 13 -10.73 9.33 -14.59
CA ALA A 13 -10.15 10.45 -13.89
C ALA A 13 -9.41 10.06 -12.63
N ILE A 14 -9.52 8.82 -12.18
CA ILE A 14 -8.87 8.39 -10.96
C ILE A 14 -7.37 8.26 -11.19
N PRO A 15 -6.55 8.92 -10.35
CA PRO A 15 -5.09 8.79 -10.49
C PRO A 15 -4.64 7.36 -10.30
N GLU A 16 -3.52 7.04 -10.91
CA GLU A 16 -2.99 5.69 -10.81
C GLU A 16 -2.75 5.29 -9.36
N THR A 17 -2.27 6.21 -8.53
CA THR A 17 -2.01 5.89 -7.13
C THR A 17 -3.27 5.50 -6.39
N ALA A 18 -4.41 6.08 -6.76
CA ALA A 18 -5.66 5.73 -6.12
C ALA A 18 -6.16 4.36 -6.55
N GLN A 19 -5.63 3.81 -7.63
CA GLN A 19 -6.02 2.50 -8.12
C GLN A 19 -5.13 1.40 -7.57
N ARG A 20 -4.05 1.75 -6.89
CA ARG A 20 -3.15 0.76 -6.34
C ARG A 20 -3.71 0.21 -5.04
N ARG A 21 -3.34 -1.03 -4.75
CA ARG A 21 -3.73 -1.66 -3.50
C ARG A 21 -2.65 -1.36 -2.46
N PRO A 22 -2.96 -0.59 -1.43
CA PRO A 22 -1.93 -0.17 -0.49
C PRO A 22 -1.80 -1.12 0.69
N TYR A 23 -0.55 -1.34 1.08
CA TYR A 23 -0.22 -1.92 2.36
C TYR A 23 0.20 -0.76 3.24
N PHE A 24 -0.43 -0.61 4.40
CA PHE A 24 -0.10 0.49 5.32
C PHE A 24 0.73 -0.04 6.46
N VAL A 25 1.87 0.62 6.69
CA VAL A 25 2.67 0.34 7.87
C VAL A 25 2.24 1.35 8.92
N VAL A 26 1.76 0.86 10.05
CA VAL A 26 1.09 1.67 11.06
C VAL A 26 1.76 1.44 12.41
N ARG A 27 1.96 2.52 13.15
CA ARG A 27 2.48 2.42 14.51
C ARG A 27 1.37 2.70 15.50
N ARG A 28 1.22 1.80 16.48
CA ARG A 28 0.27 1.99 17.58
C ARG A 28 0.90 1.54 18.87
N GLN A 29 0.97 2.45 19.83
CA GLN A 29 1.45 2.12 21.18
C GLN A 29 2.83 1.45 21.12
N ASP A 30 3.73 2.05 20.34
CA ASP A 30 5.11 1.58 20.18
C ASP A 30 5.23 0.23 19.51
N ARG A 31 4.19 -0.23 18.85
CA ARG A 31 4.22 -1.47 18.09
C ARG A 31 3.89 -1.19 16.64
N TRP A 32 4.41 -2.04 15.79
CA TRP A 32 4.27 -1.85 14.34
C TRP A 32 3.34 -2.91 13.76
N PHE A 33 2.44 -2.47 12.90
CA PHE A 33 1.46 -3.33 12.27
C PHE A 33 1.41 -3.04 10.79
N ILE A 34 0.87 -4.00 10.03
CA ILE A 34 0.61 -3.83 8.62
C ILE A 34 -0.88 -3.99 8.41
N ALA A 35 -1.50 -2.99 7.78
CA ALA A 35 -2.92 -3.04 7.46
C ALA A 35 -3.07 -3.20 5.94
N PHE A 36 -3.90 -4.15 5.53
CA PHE A 36 -4.16 -4.39 4.12
C PHE A 36 -5.60 -4.84 3.99
N GLY A 37 -6.40 -4.07 3.23
CA GLY A 37 -7.82 -4.34 3.15
C GLY A 37 -8.45 -4.27 4.51
N ASP A 38 -9.17 -5.30 4.88
CA ASP A 38 -9.82 -5.37 6.17
C ASP A 38 -8.98 -6.10 7.20
N GLU A 39 -7.74 -6.45 6.88
CA GLU A 39 -6.92 -7.27 7.74
C GLU A 39 -5.77 -6.47 8.31
N GLU A 40 -5.31 -6.91 9.45
CA GLU A 40 -4.18 -6.30 10.11
C GLU A 40 -3.27 -7.40 10.63
N PHE A 41 -1.97 -7.20 10.42
CA PHE A 41 -0.95 -8.19 10.78
C PHE A 41 0.04 -7.57 11.75
N GLY A 42 0.61 -8.39 12.59
CA GLY A 42 1.58 -7.95 13.56
C GLY A 42 1.17 -8.40 14.96
N PRO A 43 1.81 -7.86 16.00
CA PRO A 43 2.79 -6.77 15.94
C PRO A 43 4.17 -7.25 15.48
N TYR A 44 4.87 -6.33 14.84
CA TYR A 44 6.25 -6.55 14.42
C TYR A 44 7.18 -5.85 15.40
N GLN A 45 8.43 -6.29 15.44
CA GLN A 45 9.36 -5.81 16.44
C GLN A 45 9.92 -4.44 16.12
N SER A 46 9.91 -4.06 14.87
CA SER A 46 10.47 -2.77 14.46
C SER A 46 9.79 -2.28 13.21
N GLU A 47 9.97 -0.99 12.95
CA GLU A 47 9.50 -0.40 11.72
C GLU A 47 10.12 -1.09 10.51
N ARG A 48 11.42 -1.34 10.59
CA ARG A 48 12.12 -1.98 9.48
C ARG A 48 11.55 -3.36 9.17
N GLU A 49 11.26 -4.13 10.21
CA GLU A 49 10.68 -5.45 10.01
C GLU A 49 9.32 -5.34 9.33
N ALA A 50 8.48 -4.42 9.82
CA ALA A 50 7.16 -4.24 9.22
C ALA A 50 7.28 -3.78 7.76
N LEU A 51 8.21 -2.87 7.48
CA LEU A 51 8.41 -2.40 6.12
C LEU A 51 8.87 -3.53 5.21
N LEU A 52 9.82 -4.33 5.65
CA LEU A 52 10.32 -5.41 4.82
C LEU A 52 9.25 -6.46 4.54
N PHE A 53 8.47 -6.81 5.54
CA PHE A 53 7.38 -7.76 5.34
C PHE A 53 6.31 -7.21 4.42
N SER A 54 5.96 -5.92 4.56
CA SER A 54 4.93 -5.34 3.70
C SER A 54 5.42 -5.22 2.26
N ILE A 55 6.69 -4.86 2.06
CA ILE A 55 7.25 -4.76 0.72
C ILE A 55 7.30 -6.14 0.07
N ASP A 56 7.69 -7.14 0.85
CA ASP A 56 7.75 -8.51 0.33
C ASP A 56 6.35 -8.98 -0.10
N ALA A 57 5.35 -8.71 0.72
CA ALA A 57 3.97 -9.09 0.38
C ALA A 57 3.47 -8.31 -0.83
N ALA A 58 3.77 -7.02 -0.88
CA ALA A 58 3.34 -6.18 -2.00
C ALA A 58 4.01 -6.62 -3.29
N HIS A 59 5.28 -6.99 -3.22
CA HIS A 59 5.99 -7.49 -4.39
C HIS A 59 5.36 -8.79 -4.89
N GLY A 60 5.09 -9.72 -3.97
CA GLY A 60 4.49 -10.98 -4.35
C GLY A 60 3.13 -10.81 -5.03
N LEU A 61 2.33 -9.90 -4.50
CA LEU A 61 1.02 -9.64 -5.10
C LEU A 61 1.19 -8.91 -6.43
N GLY A 62 2.19 -8.04 -6.53
CA GLY A 62 2.49 -7.38 -7.79
C GLY A 62 2.88 -8.36 -8.88
N GLU A 63 3.64 -9.41 -8.51
CA GLU A 63 4.03 -10.43 -9.47
C GLU A 63 2.81 -11.20 -9.99
N LYS A 64 1.71 -11.14 -9.29
CA LYS A 64 0.46 -11.76 -9.73
C LYS A 64 -0.41 -10.83 -10.54
N GLY A 65 0.07 -9.64 -10.83
CA GLY A 65 -0.64 -8.71 -11.69
C GLY A 65 -1.33 -7.57 -10.97
N GLU A 66 -1.17 -7.46 -9.65
CA GLU A 66 -1.78 -6.37 -8.91
C GLU A 66 -0.87 -5.16 -8.87
N ALA A 67 -1.47 -3.99 -8.91
CA ALA A 67 -0.70 -2.76 -8.72
C ALA A 67 -0.67 -2.47 -7.23
N THR A 68 0.49 -2.68 -6.59
CA THR A 68 0.59 -2.56 -5.15
C THR A 68 1.53 -1.42 -4.76
N GLN A 69 1.41 -1.01 -3.51
CA GLN A 69 2.21 0.08 -2.96
C GLN A 69 2.26 -0.08 -1.46
N VAL A 70 3.39 0.31 -0.86
CA VAL A 70 3.53 0.33 0.58
C VAL A 70 3.58 1.77 1.03
N LEU A 71 2.70 2.11 1.94
CA LEU A 71 2.59 3.46 2.49
C LEU A 71 2.85 3.40 3.98
N GLN A 72 3.44 4.45 4.51
CA GLN A 72 3.59 4.59 5.95
C GLN A 72 2.55 5.57 6.44
N LEU A 73 1.81 5.17 7.46
CA LEU A 73 0.75 5.99 8.04
C LEU A 73 1.25 6.51 9.37
N ASP A 74 1.33 7.84 9.51
CA ASP A 74 1.79 8.42 10.76
C ASP A 74 0.62 8.63 11.72
N GLU A 75 0.93 9.14 12.90
CA GLU A 75 -0.07 9.30 13.95
C GLU A 75 -1.10 10.37 13.63
N ARG A 76 -0.79 11.22 12.68
CA ARG A 76 -1.73 12.27 12.27
C ARG A 76 -2.66 11.81 11.16
N GLY A 77 -2.48 10.59 10.66
CA GLY A 77 -3.27 10.10 9.57
C GLY A 77 -2.69 10.43 8.21
N SER A 78 -1.50 11.01 8.15
CA SER A 78 -0.85 11.28 6.88
C SER A 78 -0.15 10.05 6.36
N THR A 79 -0.14 9.87 5.06
CA THR A 79 0.51 8.73 4.44
C THR A 79 1.66 9.20 3.57
N GLN A 80 2.70 8.37 3.51
CA GLN A 80 3.84 8.61 2.63
C GLN A 80 4.18 7.33 1.90
N PRO A 81 4.38 7.40 0.59
CA PRO A 81 4.78 6.19 -0.14
C PRO A 81 6.21 5.81 0.24
N VAL A 82 6.39 4.53 0.51
CA VAL A 82 7.70 3.98 0.84
C VAL A 82 8.22 3.13 -0.29
N TRP A 83 7.33 2.38 -0.92
CA TRP A 83 7.75 1.45 -1.97
C TRP A 83 6.57 1.23 -2.92
N THR A 84 6.84 1.24 -4.21
CA THR A 84 5.81 1.09 -5.23
C THR A 84 6.23 0.01 -6.20
N TYR A 85 5.37 -0.97 -6.40
CA TYR A 85 5.65 -2.07 -7.30
C TYR A 85 5.83 -1.55 -8.72
N GLY A 86 6.89 -2.02 -9.38
CA GLY A 86 7.17 -1.64 -10.74
C GLY A 86 7.95 -0.35 -10.89
N ILE A 87 8.12 0.40 -9.80
CA ILE A 87 8.87 1.65 -9.81
C ILE A 87 10.11 1.53 -8.96
N ASP A 88 9.94 1.04 -7.73
CA ASP A 88 11.08 0.89 -6.82
C ASP A 88 11.67 -0.50 -6.95
N SER A 89 12.96 -0.59 -6.67
CA SER A 89 13.67 -1.86 -6.85
C SER A 89 13.29 -2.86 -5.78
N TYR A 90 13.43 -4.13 -6.13
CA TYR A 90 13.23 -5.21 -5.20
C TYR A 90 14.40 -6.17 -5.34
N PRO A 91 15.05 -6.56 -4.26
CA PRO A 91 14.73 -6.16 -2.87
C PRO A 91 15.03 -4.68 -2.64
N PRO A 92 14.33 -4.07 -1.65
CA PRO A 92 14.54 -2.66 -1.36
C PRO A 92 15.87 -2.44 -0.68
N GLY A 93 16.37 -1.22 -0.76
CA GLY A 93 17.63 -0.87 -0.16
C GLY A 93 17.52 -0.37 1.27
N LEU A 94 16.68 -0.97 2.04
CA LEU A 94 16.46 -0.54 3.42
C LEU A 94 17.56 -1.00 4.37
#